data_53c8ecd318ffcab9e57e73958573bf6c
#
_entry.id   53c8ecd318ffcab9e57e73958573bf6c
#
_cell.length_a   1.000
_cell.length_b   1.000
_cell.length_c   1.000
_cell.angle_alpha   90.00
_cell.angle_beta   90.00
_cell.angle_gamma   90.00
#
_symmetry.space_group_name_H-M   'P 1'
#
loop_
_entity.id
_entity.type
_entity.pdbx_description
1 polymer ?
#
loop_
_entity_poly.entity_id
_entity_poly.type
_entity_poly.pdbx_seq_one_letter_code
_entity_poly.pdbx_strand_id
1 'polypeptide(L)'
;MTPYHKKVAAMTAIDIHTHNSTVAPDAIFNSGCSYIAGRSISIGIHPWHINDNWKSELANIAEWAKAANVVAIGECGFDMLKSPADILLQEEIFLSHAQLSEALCKPLIIHCVKAFDRLVSLHKEQRPRQAWIIHGFRGKPQLAVQLINAGFYISLGERFNPDSAKAIPTDRLFIESDESPLPIADIYASVAEAKEIPAEQLALQIMTNARIFRQF
;
A
#
# COMPACT_ATOMS: atom_id res chain seq x y z
N MET A 1 -9.07 22.94 -16.15
CA MET A 1 -8.49 21.62 -16.49
C MET A 1 -7.71 21.79 -17.77
N THR A 2 -6.40 21.58 -17.72
CA THR A 2 -5.53 21.59 -18.92
C THR A 2 -5.83 20.37 -19.81
N PRO A 3 -5.52 20.40 -21.13
CA PRO A 3 -5.68 19.26 -22.02
C PRO A 3 -4.97 17.98 -21.53
N TYR A 4 -3.94 18.14 -20.72
CA TYR A 4 -3.15 17.07 -20.10
C TYR A 4 -3.97 16.26 -19.07
N HIS A 5 -4.75 16.93 -18.21
CA HIS A 5 -5.61 16.29 -17.22
C HIS A 5 -6.74 15.45 -17.84
N LYS A 6 -7.24 15.88 -19.02
CA LYS A 6 -8.27 15.09 -19.74
C LYS A 6 -7.76 13.79 -20.35
N LYS A 7 -6.47 13.70 -20.68
CA LYS A 7 -5.87 12.47 -21.23
C LYS A 7 -5.63 11.40 -20.17
N VAL A 8 -5.19 11.80 -18.97
CA VAL A 8 -4.99 10.86 -17.84
C VAL A 8 -6.31 10.30 -17.33
N ALA A 9 -7.38 11.10 -17.34
CA ALA A 9 -8.73 10.67 -16.94
C ALA A 9 -9.34 9.59 -17.87
N ALA A 10 -8.80 9.38 -19.07
CA ALA A 10 -9.22 8.31 -20.00
C ALA A 10 -8.42 7.02 -19.82
N MET A 11 -7.39 7.01 -18.96
CA MET A 11 -6.61 5.83 -18.60
C MET A 11 -7.08 5.31 -17.24
N THR A 12 -7.15 3.99 -17.11
CA THR A 12 -7.46 3.33 -15.83
C THR A 12 -6.31 3.59 -14.85
N ALA A 13 -6.42 4.65 -14.06
CA ALA A 13 -5.46 4.98 -13.00
C ALA A 13 -5.80 4.13 -11.77
N ILE A 14 -4.99 3.14 -11.50
CA ILE A 14 -5.18 2.24 -10.34
C ILE A 14 -4.79 2.97 -9.06
N ASP A 15 -5.69 2.99 -8.08
CA ASP A 15 -5.46 3.48 -6.72
C ASP A 15 -5.32 2.29 -5.79
N ILE A 16 -4.10 2.02 -5.32
CA ILE A 16 -3.85 0.79 -4.55
C ILE A 16 -4.22 0.89 -3.07
N HIS A 17 -4.52 2.09 -2.57
CA HIS A 17 -4.87 2.30 -1.18
C HIS A 17 -5.65 3.59 -1.00
N THR A 18 -6.88 3.50 -0.51
CA THR A 18 -7.71 4.68 -0.23
C THR A 18 -8.64 4.45 0.96
N HIS A 19 -8.85 5.51 1.75
CA HIS A 19 -9.88 5.56 2.80
C HIS A 19 -11.18 6.20 2.31
N ASN A 20 -11.22 6.72 1.08
CA ASN A 20 -12.40 7.38 0.51
C ASN A 20 -13.37 6.35 -0.08
N SER A 21 -14.54 6.17 0.57
CA SER A 21 -15.57 5.23 0.16
C SER A 21 -16.29 5.60 -1.15
N THR A 22 -16.12 6.85 -1.64
CA THR A 22 -16.80 7.37 -2.83
C THR A 22 -15.96 7.28 -4.12
N VAL A 23 -14.71 6.80 -4.03
CA VAL A 23 -13.85 6.64 -5.22
C VAL A 23 -14.29 5.47 -6.11
N ALA A 24 -13.73 5.47 -7.33
CA ALA A 24 -14.04 4.52 -8.39
C ALA A 24 -13.94 3.05 -7.93
N PRO A 25 -14.70 2.13 -8.56
CA PRO A 25 -14.68 0.71 -8.24
C PRO A 25 -13.30 0.04 -8.34
N ASP A 26 -12.40 0.62 -9.14
CA ASP A 26 -11.06 0.10 -9.42
C ASP A 26 -10.03 0.45 -8.32
N ALA A 27 -10.44 1.22 -7.29
CA ALA A 27 -9.59 1.51 -6.15
C ALA A 27 -9.63 0.38 -5.11
N ILE A 28 -8.50 0.08 -4.47
CA ILE A 28 -8.45 -0.80 -3.31
C ILE A 28 -8.79 0.01 -2.06
N PHE A 29 -9.99 -0.23 -1.55
CA PHE A 29 -10.46 0.46 -0.34
C PHE A 29 -9.89 -0.22 0.91
N ASN A 30 -9.29 0.56 1.80
CA ASN A 30 -8.88 0.06 3.12
C ASN A 30 -10.12 -0.10 4.02
N SER A 31 -10.51 -1.34 4.27
CA SER A 31 -11.70 -1.64 5.09
C SER A 31 -11.40 -1.79 6.58
N GLY A 32 -10.11 -1.68 6.97
CA GLY A 32 -9.69 -1.95 8.35
C GLY A 32 -10.00 -3.38 8.78
N CYS A 33 -10.58 -3.54 9.97
CA CYS A 33 -10.97 -4.85 10.51
C CYS A 33 -12.39 -5.29 10.11
N SER A 34 -12.95 -4.80 8.98
CA SER A 34 -14.33 -5.08 8.59
C SER A 34 -14.42 -5.60 7.16
N TYR A 35 -15.26 -6.61 6.91
CA TYR A 35 -15.54 -7.08 5.57
C TYR A 35 -16.55 -6.19 4.86
N ILE A 36 -16.23 -5.79 3.63
CA ILE A 36 -17.12 -5.02 2.75
C ILE A 36 -17.23 -5.76 1.41
N ALA A 37 -18.46 -6.07 1.01
CA ALA A 37 -18.74 -6.71 -0.28
C ALA A 37 -18.83 -5.69 -1.42
N GLY A 38 -18.70 -6.18 -2.67
CA GLY A 38 -19.04 -5.42 -3.88
C GLY A 38 -17.94 -4.46 -4.40
N ARG A 39 -16.76 -4.42 -3.76
CA ARG A 39 -15.59 -3.67 -4.23
C ARG A 39 -14.30 -4.35 -3.80
N SER A 40 -13.19 -4.02 -4.45
CA SER A 40 -11.86 -4.46 -4.03
C SER A 40 -11.48 -3.82 -2.70
N ILE A 41 -11.02 -4.64 -1.74
CA ILE A 41 -10.60 -4.17 -0.42
C ILE A 41 -9.25 -4.76 -0.01
N SER A 42 -8.55 -4.01 0.83
CA SER A 42 -7.54 -4.54 1.76
C SER A 42 -8.15 -4.67 3.15
N ILE A 43 -7.69 -5.64 3.94
CA ILE A 43 -8.20 -5.92 5.28
C ILE A 43 -7.06 -6.23 6.23
N GLY A 44 -7.04 -5.57 7.41
CA GLY A 44 -5.99 -5.73 8.40
C GLY A 44 -6.19 -4.89 9.65
N ILE A 45 -5.33 -5.10 10.66
CA ILE A 45 -5.29 -4.33 11.89
C ILE A 45 -4.23 -3.24 11.75
N HIS A 46 -4.70 -2.00 11.59
CA HIS A 46 -3.82 -0.84 11.57
C HIS A 46 -3.14 -0.64 12.94
N PRO A 47 -1.85 -0.26 13.01
CA PRO A 47 -1.14 -0.10 14.28
C PRO A 47 -1.79 0.89 15.26
N TRP A 48 -2.56 1.86 14.79
CA TRP A 48 -3.30 2.79 15.68
C TRP A 48 -4.52 2.15 16.36
N HIS A 49 -5.04 1.05 15.83
CA HIS A 49 -6.27 0.42 16.29
C HIS A 49 -6.02 -0.89 17.06
N ILE A 50 -4.76 -1.18 17.38
CA ILE A 50 -4.41 -2.34 18.19
C ILE A 50 -5.06 -2.23 19.57
N ASN A 51 -5.76 -3.28 19.99
CA ASN A 51 -6.49 -3.36 21.25
C ASN A 51 -6.44 -4.81 21.79
N ASP A 52 -6.98 -5.04 22.98
CA ASP A 52 -6.94 -6.35 23.65
C ASP A 52 -7.68 -7.47 22.88
N ASN A 53 -8.54 -7.13 21.93
CA ASN A 53 -9.30 -8.08 21.13
C ASN A 53 -8.61 -8.45 19.80
N TRP A 54 -7.37 -7.99 19.55
CA TRP A 54 -6.70 -8.15 18.26
C TRP A 54 -6.63 -9.61 17.75
N LYS A 55 -6.56 -10.59 18.67
CA LYS A 55 -6.55 -12.03 18.29
C LYS A 55 -7.85 -12.47 17.66
N SER A 56 -8.98 -12.04 18.23
CA SER A 56 -10.30 -12.33 17.67
C SER A 56 -10.58 -11.54 16.38
N GLU A 57 -10.11 -10.31 16.30
CA GLU A 57 -10.17 -9.51 15.07
C GLU A 57 -9.35 -10.16 13.95
N LEU A 58 -8.12 -10.62 14.25
CA LEU A 58 -7.28 -11.33 13.28
C LEU A 58 -7.92 -12.64 12.80
N ALA A 59 -8.59 -13.38 13.69
CA ALA A 59 -9.31 -14.59 13.31
C ALA A 59 -10.45 -14.30 12.32
N ASN A 60 -11.22 -13.22 12.55
CA ASN A 60 -12.25 -12.77 11.63
C ASN A 60 -11.65 -12.32 10.28
N ILE A 61 -10.56 -11.55 10.32
CA ILE A 61 -9.82 -11.11 9.13
C ILE A 61 -9.38 -12.34 8.31
N ALA A 62 -8.85 -13.37 8.96
CA ALA A 62 -8.38 -14.58 8.27
C ALA A 62 -9.51 -15.30 7.52
N GLU A 63 -10.74 -15.30 8.07
CA GLU A 63 -11.91 -15.86 7.35
C GLU A 63 -12.33 -14.97 6.19
N TRP A 64 -12.49 -13.66 6.41
CA TRP A 64 -12.92 -12.72 5.38
C TRP A 64 -11.91 -12.57 4.25
N ALA A 65 -10.62 -12.64 4.58
CA ALA A 65 -9.56 -12.53 3.59
C ALA A 65 -9.56 -13.64 2.53
N LYS A 66 -10.33 -14.72 2.71
CA LYS A 66 -10.55 -15.76 1.69
C LYS A 66 -11.46 -15.30 0.54
N ALA A 67 -12.25 -14.26 0.76
CA ALA A 67 -13.14 -13.73 -0.27
C ALA A 67 -12.35 -13.17 -1.46
N ALA A 68 -12.89 -13.31 -2.67
CA ALA A 68 -12.23 -12.89 -3.90
C ALA A 68 -11.98 -11.38 -3.97
N ASN A 69 -12.91 -10.58 -3.44
CA ASN A 69 -12.79 -9.12 -3.43
C ASN A 69 -11.82 -8.56 -2.37
N VAL A 70 -11.31 -9.38 -1.46
CA VAL A 70 -10.17 -9.02 -0.61
C VAL A 70 -8.90 -9.27 -1.41
N VAL A 71 -8.29 -8.23 -1.93
CA VAL A 71 -7.17 -8.32 -2.89
C VAL A 71 -5.80 -8.15 -2.25
N ALA A 72 -5.75 -7.63 -1.02
CA ALA A 72 -4.54 -7.44 -0.24
C ALA A 72 -4.81 -7.65 1.25
N ILE A 73 -3.77 -8.00 2.00
CA ILE A 73 -3.76 -7.99 3.46
C ILE A 73 -3.19 -6.64 3.91
N GLY A 74 -3.82 -6.01 4.89
CA GLY A 74 -3.45 -4.67 5.37
C GLY A 74 -4.65 -3.71 5.34
N GLU A 75 -4.47 -2.55 5.83
CA GLU A 75 -3.25 -1.91 6.30
C GLU A 75 -2.81 -2.51 7.64
N CYS A 76 -1.53 -2.87 7.77
CA CYS A 76 -0.94 -3.35 9.00
C CYS A 76 0.53 -2.86 9.09
N GLY A 77 1.20 -2.98 10.21
CA GLY A 77 2.61 -2.60 10.29
C GLY A 77 2.99 -1.90 11.59
N PHE A 78 3.77 -0.81 11.46
CA PHE A 78 4.41 -0.17 12.59
C PHE A 78 4.18 1.34 12.64
N ASP A 79 3.84 1.86 13.81
CA ASP A 79 3.86 3.30 14.08
C ASP A 79 4.44 3.55 15.47
N MET A 80 5.68 4.03 15.51
CA MET A 80 6.38 4.33 16.77
C MET A 80 5.93 5.64 17.41
N LEU A 81 5.03 6.39 16.76
CA LEU A 81 4.58 7.70 17.26
C LEU A 81 3.14 7.67 17.79
N LYS A 82 2.27 6.86 17.17
CA LYS A 82 0.83 6.93 17.44
C LYS A 82 0.21 5.59 17.88
N SER A 83 0.92 4.46 17.71
CA SER A 83 0.37 3.19 18.17
C SER A 83 0.21 3.16 19.69
N PRO A 84 -0.91 2.63 20.21
CA PRO A 84 -1.06 2.38 21.65
C PRO A 84 -0.23 1.17 22.13
N ALA A 85 0.20 0.31 21.20
CA ALA A 85 0.98 -0.90 21.48
C ALA A 85 2.49 -0.63 21.39
N ASP A 86 3.27 -1.35 22.19
CA ASP A 86 4.71 -1.37 22.07
C ASP A 86 5.17 -2.07 20.76
N ILE A 87 6.46 -1.96 20.46
CA ILE A 87 7.02 -2.50 19.22
C ILE A 87 6.89 -4.03 19.12
N LEU A 88 6.97 -4.74 20.25
CA LEU A 88 6.91 -6.22 20.26
C LEU A 88 5.52 -6.72 19.91
N LEU A 89 4.48 -6.06 20.45
CA LEU A 89 3.10 -6.40 20.11
C LEU A 89 2.77 -6.00 18.67
N GLN A 90 3.22 -4.83 18.20
CA GLN A 90 3.07 -4.46 16.80
C GLN A 90 3.72 -5.49 15.87
N GLU A 91 4.88 -6.01 16.23
CA GLU A 91 5.60 -7.03 15.48
C GLU A 91 4.86 -8.38 15.47
N GLU A 92 4.34 -8.84 16.61
CA GLU A 92 3.55 -10.09 16.70
C GLU A 92 2.35 -10.02 15.75
N ILE A 93 1.65 -8.89 15.77
CA ILE A 93 0.47 -8.65 14.93
C ILE A 93 0.87 -8.54 13.45
N PHE A 94 1.93 -7.80 13.13
CA PHE A 94 2.46 -7.67 11.77
C PHE A 94 2.86 -9.03 11.19
N LEU A 95 3.59 -9.85 11.93
CA LEU A 95 4.01 -11.18 11.48
C LEU A 95 2.81 -12.09 11.23
N SER A 96 1.76 -11.97 12.03
CA SER A 96 0.51 -12.71 11.79
C SER A 96 -0.15 -12.31 10.47
N HIS A 97 -0.14 -11.01 10.11
CA HIS A 97 -0.62 -10.55 8.81
C HIS A 97 0.30 -11.02 7.67
N ALA A 98 1.62 -11.00 7.86
CA ALA A 98 2.56 -11.51 6.87
C ALA A 98 2.36 -13.01 6.60
N GLN A 99 2.12 -13.81 7.63
CA GLN A 99 1.78 -15.24 7.49
C GLN A 99 0.46 -15.44 6.73
N LEU A 100 -0.56 -14.62 7.01
CA LEU A 100 -1.84 -14.67 6.30
C LEU A 100 -1.69 -14.28 4.83
N SER A 101 -0.89 -13.24 4.54
CA SER A 101 -0.52 -12.82 3.18
C SER A 101 0.10 -13.98 2.38
N GLU A 102 1.07 -14.68 2.96
CA GLU A 102 1.71 -15.84 2.34
C GLU A 102 0.73 -17.00 2.12
N ALA A 103 -0.09 -17.32 3.13
CA ALA A 103 -1.05 -18.43 3.07
C ALA A 103 -2.12 -18.23 1.99
N LEU A 104 -2.58 -16.99 1.80
CA LEU A 104 -3.62 -16.64 0.83
C LEU A 104 -3.05 -16.17 -0.52
N CYS A 105 -1.74 -16.07 -0.63
CA CYS A 105 -1.05 -15.55 -1.80
C CYS A 105 -1.53 -14.14 -2.19
N LYS A 106 -1.68 -13.24 -1.23
CA LYS A 106 -2.11 -11.84 -1.39
C LYS A 106 -1.01 -10.89 -0.95
N PRO A 107 -0.78 -9.76 -1.65
CA PRO A 107 0.23 -8.79 -1.24
C PRO A 107 -0.11 -8.16 0.10
N LEU A 108 0.91 -7.61 0.76
CA LEU A 108 0.82 -6.94 2.05
C LEU A 108 0.95 -5.42 1.87
N ILE A 109 -0.04 -4.65 2.32
CA ILE A 109 0.00 -3.18 2.38
C ILE A 109 0.43 -2.76 3.78
N ILE A 110 1.55 -2.03 3.87
CA ILE A 110 2.29 -1.80 5.10
C ILE A 110 2.34 -0.34 5.47
N HIS A 111 1.82 -0.01 6.64
CA HIS A 111 2.07 1.25 7.34
C HIS A 111 3.42 1.19 8.05
N CYS A 112 4.29 2.17 7.86
CA CYS A 112 5.57 2.19 8.56
C CYS A 112 6.01 3.60 8.94
N VAL A 113 5.98 3.91 10.23
CA VAL A 113 6.46 5.17 10.80
C VAL A 113 7.54 4.91 11.83
N LYS A 114 8.77 5.41 11.54
CA LYS A 114 9.94 5.32 12.44
C LYS A 114 10.39 3.88 12.80
N ALA A 115 10.06 2.87 11.97
CA ALA A 115 10.43 1.47 12.20
C ALA A 115 10.99 0.78 10.93
N PHE A 116 11.50 1.53 9.96
CA PHE A 116 11.98 0.98 8.69
C PHE A 116 13.12 -0.05 8.86
N ASP A 117 14.06 0.18 9.78
CA ASP A 117 15.16 -0.75 10.00
C ASP A 117 14.66 -2.10 10.51
N ARG A 118 13.66 -2.09 11.42
CA ARG A 118 13.03 -3.33 11.90
C ARG A 118 12.26 -4.02 10.78
N LEU A 119 11.51 -3.26 9.97
CA LEU A 119 10.77 -3.79 8.83
C LEU A 119 11.70 -4.46 7.81
N VAL A 120 12.87 -3.85 7.51
CA VAL A 120 13.89 -4.42 6.62
C VAL A 120 14.47 -5.72 7.21
N SER A 121 14.73 -5.76 8.52
CA SER A 121 15.20 -6.98 9.19
C SER A 121 14.19 -8.10 9.08
N LEU A 122 12.92 -7.81 9.34
CA LEU A 122 11.83 -8.80 9.24
C LEU A 122 11.66 -9.30 7.80
N HIS A 123 11.73 -8.43 6.80
CA HIS A 123 11.66 -8.87 5.39
C HIS A 123 12.79 -9.85 5.05
N LYS A 124 14.01 -9.57 5.51
CA LYS A 124 15.16 -10.45 5.32
C LYS A 124 15.02 -11.79 6.06
N GLU A 125 14.46 -11.77 7.28
CA GLU A 125 14.20 -12.94 8.11
C GLU A 125 13.10 -13.83 7.51
N GLN A 126 11.97 -13.22 7.13
CA GLN A 126 10.78 -13.93 6.63
C GLN A 126 10.94 -14.39 5.17
N ARG A 127 11.73 -13.71 4.34
CA ARG A 127 11.93 -13.99 2.91
C ARG A 127 10.58 -14.16 2.18
N PRO A 128 9.70 -13.17 2.21
CA PRO A 128 8.35 -13.32 1.69
C PRO A 128 8.35 -13.59 0.19
N ARG A 129 7.39 -14.41 -0.25
CA ARG A 129 7.10 -14.64 -1.67
C ARG A 129 6.07 -13.65 -2.18
N GLN A 130 5.22 -13.13 -1.28
CA GLN A 130 4.25 -12.11 -1.62
C GLN A 130 4.88 -10.72 -1.55
N ALA A 131 4.38 -9.81 -2.37
CA ALA A 131 4.88 -8.44 -2.39
C ALA A 131 4.56 -7.72 -1.07
N TRP A 132 5.56 -7.09 -0.48
CA TRP A 132 5.42 -6.17 0.64
C TRP A 132 5.47 -4.74 0.09
N ILE A 133 4.37 -3.99 0.27
CA ILE A 133 4.18 -2.66 -0.29
C ILE A 133 4.13 -1.65 0.85
N ILE A 134 5.11 -0.77 0.94
CA ILE A 134 5.09 0.34 1.90
C ILE A 134 4.22 1.44 1.31
N HIS A 135 3.06 1.70 1.94
CA HIS A 135 2.17 2.75 1.51
C HIS A 135 2.56 4.11 2.10
N GLY A 136 2.03 5.21 1.54
CA GLY A 136 2.18 6.56 2.07
C GLY A 136 3.61 7.05 2.21
N PHE A 137 4.55 6.57 1.39
CA PHE A 137 5.97 6.83 1.58
C PHE A 137 6.34 8.30 1.32
N ARG A 138 6.98 8.93 2.33
CA ARG A 138 7.42 10.35 2.32
C ARG A 138 8.90 10.51 2.67
N GLY A 139 9.63 9.38 2.74
CA GLY A 139 11.03 9.35 3.14
C GLY A 139 11.98 9.98 2.11
N LYS A 140 13.26 10.07 2.47
CA LYS A 140 14.34 10.58 1.60
C LYS A 140 14.73 9.54 0.54
N PRO A 141 15.38 9.95 -0.58
CA PRO A 141 15.79 9.05 -1.67
C PRO A 141 16.66 7.88 -1.19
N GLN A 142 17.56 8.12 -0.23
CA GLN A 142 18.45 7.08 0.30
C GLN A 142 17.68 5.94 0.96
N LEU A 143 16.62 6.30 1.72
CA LEU A 143 15.75 5.30 2.34
C LEU A 143 14.92 4.56 1.27
N ALA A 144 14.40 5.27 0.27
CA ALA A 144 13.69 4.64 -0.85
C ALA A 144 14.56 3.58 -1.54
N VAL A 145 15.81 3.93 -1.88
CA VAL A 145 16.77 3.00 -2.50
C VAL A 145 17.08 1.81 -1.59
N GLN A 146 17.27 2.04 -0.28
CA GLN A 146 17.50 0.96 0.69
C GLN A 146 16.32 -0.03 0.70
N LEU A 147 15.08 0.46 0.73
CA LEU A 147 13.87 -0.35 0.75
C LEU A 147 13.68 -1.14 -0.55
N ILE A 148 13.92 -0.50 -1.71
CA ILE A 148 13.87 -1.17 -3.02
C ILE A 148 14.90 -2.31 -3.09
N ASN A 149 16.14 -2.04 -2.66
CA ASN A 149 17.20 -3.05 -2.63
C ASN A 149 16.92 -4.20 -1.66
N ALA A 150 16.14 -3.94 -0.62
CA ALA A 150 15.65 -4.97 0.31
C ALA A 150 14.46 -5.78 -0.23
N GLY A 151 13.89 -5.42 -1.40
CA GLY A 151 12.82 -6.16 -2.08
C GLY A 151 11.41 -5.60 -1.94
N PHE A 152 11.25 -4.44 -1.30
CA PHE A 152 9.94 -3.79 -1.15
C PHE A 152 9.45 -3.15 -2.45
N TYR A 153 8.13 -3.01 -2.51
CA TYR A 153 7.46 -2.02 -3.36
C TYR A 153 7.17 -0.77 -2.53
N ILE A 154 7.05 0.37 -3.19
CA ILE A 154 6.73 1.65 -2.54
C ILE A 154 5.52 2.27 -3.23
N SER A 155 4.56 2.75 -2.44
CA SER A 155 3.43 3.53 -2.93
C SER A 155 3.58 5.00 -2.54
N LEU A 156 3.29 5.88 -3.49
CA LEU A 156 3.36 7.34 -3.34
C LEU A 156 1.96 7.94 -3.39
N GLY A 157 1.62 8.69 -2.35
CA GLY A 157 0.42 9.53 -2.29
C GLY A 157 0.73 11.00 -2.54
N GLU A 158 -0.24 11.88 -2.33
CA GLU A 158 -0.15 13.34 -2.56
C GLU A 158 1.12 14.01 -1.99
N ARG A 159 1.56 13.57 -0.80
CA ARG A 159 2.65 14.23 -0.03
C ARG A 159 4.01 13.55 -0.23
N PHE A 160 4.24 12.99 -1.41
CA PHE A 160 5.51 12.31 -1.69
C PHE A 160 6.71 13.28 -1.75
N ASN A 161 7.92 12.75 -1.61
CA ASN A 161 9.16 13.49 -1.84
C ASN A 161 9.56 13.35 -3.33
N PRO A 162 9.66 14.46 -4.12
CA PRO A 162 9.97 14.40 -5.54
C PRO A 162 11.30 13.70 -5.88
N ASP A 163 12.35 13.91 -5.05
CA ASP A 163 13.64 13.25 -5.26
C ASP A 163 13.54 11.74 -5.00
N SER A 164 12.68 11.33 -4.07
CA SER A 164 12.41 9.91 -3.84
C SER A 164 11.62 9.30 -5.00
N ALA A 165 10.66 10.04 -5.57
CA ALA A 165 9.96 9.58 -6.77
C ALA A 165 10.93 9.33 -7.92
N LYS A 166 11.92 10.20 -8.15
CA LYS A 166 12.99 9.98 -9.16
C LYS A 166 13.80 8.72 -8.89
N ALA A 167 14.14 8.47 -7.63
CA ALA A 167 15.00 7.36 -7.23
C ALA A 167 14.30 5.99 -7.28
N ILE A 168 12.98 5.93 -7.13
CA ILE A 168 12.22 4.67 -7.14
C ILE A 168 12.03 4.18 -8.58
N PRO A 169 12.49 2.96 -8.96
CA PRO A 169 12.21 2.36 -10.25
C PRO A 169 10.70 2.22 -10.50
N THR A 170 10.23 2.46 -11.72
CA THR A 170 8.79 2.43 -12.04
C THR A 170 8.17 1.04 -11.87
N ASP A 171 8.93 -0.03 -12.02
CA ASP A 171 8.52 -1.42 -11.82
C ASP A 171 8.42 -1.81 -10.33
N ARG A 172 8.79 -0.91 -9.40
CA ARG A 172 8.68 -1.07 -7.95
C ARG A 172 7.77 -0.01 -7.31
N LEU A 173 7.06 0.75 -8.14
CA LEU A 173 6.26 1.88 -7.73
C LEU A 173 4.77 1.59 -7.83
N PHE A 174 4.02 2.10 -6.86
CA PHE A 174 2.57 2.26 -6.87
C PHE A 174 2.16 3.70 -6.57
N ILE A 175 0.92 4.01 -6.85
CA ILE A 175 0.30 5.31 -6.57
C ILE A 175 -0.98 5.06 -5.78
N GLU A 176 -1.28 5.98 -4.86
CA GLU A 176 -2.45 5.90 -3.98
C GLU A 176 -3.02 7.28 -3.66
N SER A 177 -4.28 7.32 -3.28
CA SER A 177 -4.90 8.53 -2.74
C SER A 177 -4.84 8.62 -1.22
N ASP A 178 -4.82 7.49 -0.50
CA ASP A 178 -4.87 7.43 0.97
C ASP A 178 -6.07 8.24 1.52
N GLU A 179 -5.82 9.29 2.29
CA GLU A 179 -6.81 10.25 2.80
C GLU A 179 -6.89 11.53 1.95
N SER A 180 -6.17 11.60 0.82
CA SER A 180 -6.16 12.80 -0.02
C SER A 180 -7.52 13.07 -0.67
N PRO A 181 -7.98 14.34 -0.68
CA PRO A 181 -9.16 14.73 -1.43
C PRO A 181 -8.90 14.88 -2.93
N LEU A 182 -7.64 14.80 -3.37
CA LEU A 182 -7.28 14.95 -4.78
C LEU A 182 -7.73 13.74 -5.59
N PRO A 183 -8.16 13.93 -6.83
CA PRO A 183 -8.35 12.85 -7.78
C PRO A 183 -7.03 12.08 -7.97
N ILE A 184 -7.11 10.76 -8.01
CA ILE A 184 -5.93 9.91 -8.21
C ILE A 184 -5.13 10.29 -9.47
N ALA A 185 -5.81 10.73 -10.53
CA ALA A 185 -5.17 11.19 -11.76
C ALA A 185 -4.23 12.39 -11.56
N ASP A 186 -4.53 13.27 -10.61
CA ASP A 186 -3.69 14.45 -10.30
C ASP A 186 -2.42 14.01 -9.55
N ILE A 187 -2.53 12.98 -8.71
CA ILE A 187 -1.37 12.38 -8.03
C ILE A 187 -0.46 11.69 -9.06
N TYR A 188 -1.03 10.93 -10.01
CA TYR A 188 -0.29 10.34 -11.12
C TYR A 188 0.45 11.40 -11.94
N ALA A 189 -0.22 12.51 -12.28
CA ALA A 189 0.39 13.60 -13.03
C ALA A 189 1.58 14.22 -12.28
N SER A 190 1.43 14.45 -10.97
CA SER A 190 2.50 15.02 -10.13
C SER A 190 3.70 14.08 -9.98
N VAL A 191 3.46 12.78 -9.82
CA VAL A 191 4.54 11.78 -9.74
C VAL A 191 5.24 11.61 -11.10
N ALA A 192 4.50 11.60 -12.21
CA ALA A 192 5.05 11.52 -13.55
C ALA A 192 5.92 12.74 -13.89
N GLU A 193 5.46 13.95 -13.51
CA GLU A 193 6.24 15.18 -13.62
C GLU A 193 7.55 15.09 -12.83
N ALA A 194 7.49 14.67 -11.56
CA ALA A 194 8.67 14.50 -10.73
C ALA A 194 9.65 13.48 -11.32
N LYS A 195 9.16 12.42 -11.96
CA LYS A 195 9.98 11.38 -12.61
C LYS A 195 10.45 11.77 -14.02
N GLU A 196 9.98 12.91 -14.56
CA GLU A 196 10.29 13.37 -15.92
C GLU A 196 9.89 12.37 -17.01
N ILE A 197 8.74 11.68 -16.83
CA ILE A 197 8.19 10.71 -17.78
C ILE A 197 6.73 11.07 -18.12
N PRO A 198 6.19 10.61 -19.27
CA PRO A 198 4.77 10.77 -19.59
C PRO A 198 3.88 10.06 -18.56
N ALA A 199 2.77 10.70 -18.15
CA ALA A 199 1.84 10.13 -17.18
C ALA A 199 1.20 8.82 -17.69
N GLU A 200 0.98 8.71 -19.01
CA GLU A 200 0.50 7.49 -19.66
C GLU A 200 1.49 6.33 -19.53
N GLN A 201 2.78 6.61 -19.65
CA GLN A 201 3.83 5.59 -19.46
C GLN A 201 3.85 5.11 -18.00
N LEU A 202 3.75 6.04 -17.04
CA LEU A 202 3.67 5.70 -15.62
C LEU A 202 2.43 4.83 -15.34
N ALA A 203 1.26 5.22 -15.83
CA ALA A 203 0.02 4.49 -15.60
C ALA A 203 0.06 3.07 -16.19
N LEU A 204 0.61 2.87 -17.38
CA LEU A 204 0.81 1.55 -17.98
C LEU A 204 1.75 0.67 -17.14
N GLN A 205 2.81 1.25 -16.58
CA GLN A 205 3.72 0.50 -15.71
C GLN A 205 3.04 0.12 -14.39
N ILE A 206 2.31 1.07 -13.75
CA ILE A 206 1.57 0.78 -12.51
C ILE A 206 0.51 -0.29 -12.75
N MET A 207 -0.20 -0.26 -13.86
CA MET A 207 -1.15 -1.32 -14.23
C MET A 207 -0.46 -2.69 -14.38
N THR A 208 0.76 -2.70 -14.92
CA THR A 208 1.56 -3.93 -15.00
C THR A 208 1.97 -4.42 -13.61
N ASN A 209 2.41 -3.52 -12.74
CA ASN A 209 2.77 -3.84 -11.36
C ASN A 209 1.54 -4.36 -10.58
N ALA A 210 0.35 -3.80 -10.83
CA ALA A 210 -0.89 -4.14 -10.11
C ALA A 210 -1.38 -5.59 -10.36
N ARG A 211 -0.82 -6.30 -11.32
CA ARG A 211 -1.09 -7.74 -11.52
C ARG A 211 -0.77 -8.59 -10.28
N ILE A 212 0.04 -8.09 -9.35
CA ILE A 212 0.28 -8.77 -8.07
C ILE A 212 -0.99 -8.90 -7.21
N PHE A 213 -1.99 -8.03 -7.39
CA PHE A 213 -3.28 -8.10 -6.71
C PHE A 213 -4.24 -9.12 -7.33
N ARG A 214 -3.85 -9.80 -8.43
CA ARG A 214 -4.59 -10.87 -9.13
C ARG A 214 -6.00 -10.52 -9.65
N GLN A 215 -6.38 -9.25 -9.62
CA GLN A 215 -7.68 -8.76 -10.11
C GLN A 215 -7.55 -7.71 -11.21
N PHE A 216 -6.35 -7.24 -11.49
CA PHE A 216 -6.06 -6.24 -12.51
C PHE A 216 -5.34 -6.84 -13.71
#